data_e82885c741d684b1266dd5499fc2250a
#
_entry.id   e82885c741d684b1266dd5499fc2250a
#
_cell.length_a   1.000
_cell.length_b   1.000
_cell.length_c   1.000
_cell.angle_alpha   90.00
_cell.angle_beta   90.00
_cell.angle_gamma   90.00
#
_symmetry.space_group_name_H-M   'P 1'
#
loop_
_entity.id
_entity.type
_entity.pdbx_description
1 polymer ?
#
loop_
_entity_poly.entity_id
_entity_poly.type
_entity_poly.pdbx_seq_one_letter_code
_entity_poly.pdbx_strand_id
1 'polypeptide(L)'
;MIYCDTSLLIAALAREPDSERAQEWLATQSGHALCVSDWVVTEFAGALSFKQRTGQISAELRAQIRARWQELVSTTLAVDEVRRDAFELAARYCDMQNAKLRSGDALHLAVASLGGYSLATLDRTMAEAAAAVGVGVVRI
;
A
#
# COMPACT_ATOMS: atom_id res chain seq x y z
N MET A 1 -2.25 14.60 -1.25
CA MET A 1 -2.72 13.24 -1.60
C MET A 1 -2.31 12.27 -0.50
N ILE A 2 -3.04 11.15 -0.38
CA ILE A 2 -2.75 10.07 0.56
C ILE A 2 -2.31 8.86 -0.25
N TYR A 3 -1.12 8.37 0.01
CA TYR A 3 -0.57 7.17 -0.61
C TYR A 3 -1.00 5.94 0.20
N CYS A 4 -1.73 5.04 -0.44
CA CYS A 4 -2.21 3.80 0.16
C CYS A 4 -1.21 2.68 -0.14
N ASP A 5 -0.70 2.02 0.90
CA ASP A 5 0.14 0.84 0.73
C ASP A 5 -0.68 -0.42 0.46
N THR A 6 0.02 -1.50 0.14
CA THR A 6 -0.60 -2.79 -0.17
C THR A 6 -1.32 -3.40 1.03
N SER A 7 -0.84 -3.20 2.26
CA SER A 7 -1.44 -3.79 3.46
C SER A 7 -2.87 -3.31 3.70
N LEU A 8 -3.10 -2.01 3.54
CA LEU A 8 -4.42 -1.39 3.65
C LEU A 8 -5.38 -1.93 2.58
N LEU A 9 -4.93 -2.03 1.34
CA LEU A 9 -5.77 -2.44 0.21
C LEU A 9 -6.10 -3.93 0.24
N ILE A 10 -5.16 -4.77 0.66
CA ILE A 10 -5.43 -6.19 0.91
C ILE A 10 -6.44 -6.36 2.04
N ALA A 11 -6.29 -5.63 3.15
CA ALA A 11 -7.26 -5.68 4.24
C ALA A 11 -8.65 -5.23 3.78
N ALA A 12 -8.74 -4.15 3.00
CA ALA A 12 -10.02 -3.64 2.53
C ALA A 12 -10.76 -4.59 1.55
N LEU A 13 -10.03 -5.29 0.70
CA LEU A 13 -10.60 -6.08 -0.40
C LEU A 13 -10.62 -7.59 -0.15
N ALA A 14 -9.72 -8.11 0.68
CA ALA A 14 -9.71 -9.50 1.11
C ALA A 14 -10.30 -9.64 2.53
N ARG A 15 -10.53 -10.88 2.97
CA ARG A 15 -11.01 -11.14 4.34
C ARG A 15 -9.82 -11.21 5.29
N GLU A 16 -9.60 -10.11 6.01
CA GLU A 16 -8.53 -9.93 6.99
C GLU A 16 -9.12 -9.43 8.33
N PRO A 17 -8.42 -9.58 9.45
CA PRO A 17 -8.89 -9.06 10.74
C PRO A 17 -9.19 -7.55 10.72
N ASP A 18 -8.44 -6.77 9.95
CA ASP A 18 -8.60 -5.32 9.83
C ASP A 18 -9.53 -4.87 8.69
N SER A 19 -10.28 -5.80 8.05
CA SER A 19 -11.10 -5.48 6.87
C SER A 19 -12.16 -4.40 7.17
N GLU A 20 -12.88 -4.50 8.26
CA GLU A 20 -13.91 -3.54 8.64
C GLU A 20 -13.32 -2.14 8.80
N ARG A 21 -12.25 -2.01 9.56
CA ARG A 21 -11.53 -0.74 9.79
C ARG A 21 -11.00 -0.13 8.49
N ALA A 22 -10.40 -0.95 7.64
CA ALA A 22 -9.88 -0.50 6.34
C ALA A 22 -10.99 -0.03 5.40
N GLN A 23 -12.13 -0.75 5.35
CA GLN A 23 -13.28 -0.40 4.53
C GLN A 23 -13.96 0.87 5.02
N GLU A 24 -14.18 1.01 6.32
CA GLU A 24 -14.75 2.22 6.92
C GLU A 24 -13.86 3.43 6.63
N TRP A 25 -12.55 3.29 6.83
CA TRP A 25 -11.62 4.37 6.55
C TRP A 25 -11.67 4.78 5.07
N LEU A 26 -11.60 3.84 4.13
CA LEU A 26 -11.70 4.14 2.70
C LEU A 26 -13.01 4.84 2.34
N ALA A 27 -14.13 4.42 2.93
CA ALA A 27 -15.44 5.04 2.70
C ALA A 27 -15.51 6.50 3.17
N THR A 28 -14.73 6.89 4.17
CA THR A 28 -14.65 8.27 4.66
C THR A 28 -13.79 9.19 3.80
N GLN A 29 -13.02 8.63 2.86
CA GLN A 29 -12.08 9.40 2.02
C GLN A 29 -12.74 10.05 0.79
N SER A 30 -14.06 10.10 0.72
CA SER A 30 -14.77 10.82 -0.35
C SER A 30 -14.32 12.29 -0.41
N GLY A 31 -13.77 12.70 -1.56
CA GLY A 31 -13.20 14.03 -1.75
C GLY A 31 -11.69 14.15 -1.48
N HIS A 32 -11.03 13.11 -1.01
CA HIS A 32 -9.57 13.05 -0.89
C HIS A 32 -8.95 12.38 -2.10
N ALA A 33 -7.83 12.93 -2.57
CA ALA A 33 -7.07 12.27 -3.63
C ALA A 33 -6.27 11.13 -3.02
N LEU A 34 -6.70 9.90 -3.28
CA LEU A 34 -5.98 8.68 -2.94
C LEU A 34 -5.09 8.26 -4.11
N CYS A 35 -3.89 7.81 -3.81
CA CYS A 35 -2.98 7.27 -4.82
C CYS A 35 -2.32 5.97 -4.34
N VAL A 36 -1.89 5.22 -5.33
CA VAL A 36 -1.02 4.04 -5.22
C VAL A 36 0.11 4.19 -6.23
N SER A 37 1.03 3.24 -6.28
CA SER A 37 2.06 3.21 -7.32
C SER A 37 2.03 1.91 -8.11
N ASP A 38 2.78 1.83 -9.21
CA ASP A 38 3.02 0.60 -9.95
C ASP A 38 3.53 -0.54 -9.05
N TRP A 39 4.27 -0.20 -7.99
CA TRP A 39 4.73 -1.18 -7.01
C TRP A 39 3.56 -1.82 -6.25
N VAL A 40 2.59 -1.03 -5.80
CA VAL A 40 1.37 -1.54 -5.15
C VAL A 40 0.61 -2.48 -6.09
N VAL A 41 0.51 -2.16 -7.38
CA VAL A 41 -0.15 -3.03 -8.37
C VAL A 41 0.51 -4.41 -8.41
N THR A 42 1.84 -4.44 -8.41
CA THR A 42 2.61 -5.70 -8.44
C THR A 42 2.49 -6.47 -7.12
N GLU A 43 2.67 -5.78 -5.99
CA GLU A 43 2.57 -6.41 -4.66
C GLU A 43 1.17 -6.97 -4.38
N PHE A 44 0.14 -6.22 -4.73
CA PHE A 44 -1.25 -6.67 -4.55
C PHE A 44 -1.51 -7.97 -5.31
N ALA A 45 -1.07 -8.06 -6.55
CA ALA A 45 -1.16 -9.29 -7.34
C ALA A 45 -0.38 -10.44 -6.72
N GLY A 46 0.82 -10.17 -6.21
CA GLY A 46 1.67 -11.14 -5.51
C GLY A 46 1.03 -11.64 -4.20
N ALA A 47 0.47 -10.73 -3.41
CA ALA A 47 -0.22 -11.08 -2.16
C ALA A 47 -1.45 -11.98 -2.40
N LEU A 48 -2.27 -11.67 -3.40
CA LEU A 48 -3.40 -12.54 -3.77
C LEU A 48 -2.95 -13.91 -4.27
N SER A 49 -1.86 -13.96 -5.05
CA SER A 49 -1.28 -15.22 -5.51
C SER A 49 -0.79 -16.07 -4.35
N PHE A 50 -0.10 -15.47 -3.38
CA PHE A 50 0.34 -16.14 -2.17
C PHE A 50 -0.85 -16.70 -1.35
N LYS A 51 -1.88 -15.89 -1.11
CA LYS A 51 -3.09 -16.31 -0.38
C LYS A 51 -3.78 -17.50 -1.05
N GLN A 52 -3.87 -17.51 -2.37
CA GLN A 52 -4.45 -18.65 -3.08
C GLN A 52 -3.58 -19.91 -2.97
N ARG A 53 -2.26 -19.80 -3.17
CA ARG A 53 -1.34 -20.94 -3.07
C ARG A 53 -1.31 -21.57 -1.67
N THR A 54 -1.51 -20.75 -0.64
CA THR A 54 -1.54 -21.21 0.77
C THR A 54 -2.95 -21.62 1.23
N GLY A 55 -3.94 -21.63 0.34
CA GLY A 55 -5.29 -22.06 0.65
C GLY A 55 -6.12 -21.08 1.48
N GLN A 56 -5.63 -19.82 1.65
CA GLN A 56 -6.36 -18.80 2.40
C GLN A 56 -7.57 -18.26 1.63
N ILE A 57 -7.50 -18.27 0.30
CA ILE A 57 -8.60 -17.89 -0.59
C ILE A 57 -8.73 -18.88 -1.74
N SER A 58 -9.96 -19.06 -2.25
CA SER A 58 -10.22 -19.84 -3.45
C SER A 58 -9.85 -19.06 -4.73
N ALA A 59 -9.79 -19.75 -5.87
CA ALA A 59 -9.59 -19.12 -7.17
C ALA A 59 -10.74 -18.16 -7.52
N GLU A 60 -11.98 -18.54 -7.19
CA GLU A 60 -13.18 -17.73 -7.42
C GLU A 60 -13.14 -16.45 -6.58
N LEU A 61 -12.79 -16.55 -5.30
CA LEU A 61 -12.66 -15.39 -4.43
C LEU A 61 -11.53 -14.47 -4.89
N ARG A 62 -10.39 -15.03 -5.32
CA ARG A 62 -9.31 -14.23 -5.93
C ARG A 62 -9.79 -13.46 -7.15
N ALA A 63 -10.57 -14.07 -8.03
CA ALA A 63 -11.12 -13.40 -9.20
C ALA A 63 -12.06 -12.24 -8.82
N GLN A 64 -12.91 -12.42 -7.80
CA GLN A 64 -13.79 -11.38 -7.27
C GLN A 64 -13.00 -10.21 -6.66
N ILE A 65 -11.95 -10.50 -5.88
CA ILE A 65 -11.09 -9.46 -5.29
C ILE A 65 -10.37 -8.69 -6.40
N ARG A 66 -9.87 -9.36 -7.43
CA ARG A 66 -9.23 -8.70 -8.57
C ARG A 66 -10.18 -7.78 -9.32
N ALA A 67 -11.43 -8.18 -9.52
CA ALA A 67 -12.42 -7.33 -10.18
C ALA A 67 -12.68 -6.05 -9.37
N ARG A 68 -12.85 -6.16 -8.05
CA ARG A 68 -13.01 -5.00 -7.14
C ARG A 68 -11.77 -4.10 -7.14
N TRP A 69 -10.58 -4.69 -7.16
CA TRP A 69 -9.33 -3.94 -7.28
C TRP A 69 -9.27 -3.13 -8.58
N GLN A 70 -9.61 -3.75 -9.71
CA GLN A 70 -9.64 -3.07 -11.02
C GLN A 70 -10.64 -1.91 -11.04
N GLU A 71 -11.81 -2.10 -10.46
CA GLU A 71 -12.80 -1.05 -10.30
C GLU A 71 -12.25 0.11 -9.46
N LEU A 72 -11.66 -0.17 -8.30
CA LEU A 72 -11.08 0.83 -7.40
C LEU A 72 -9.98 1.65 -8.09
N VAL A 73 -9.08 0.98 -8.81
CA VAL A 73 -8.00 1.64 -9.59
C VAL A 73 -8.57 2.50 -10.71
N SER A 74 -9.63 2.04 -11.40
CA SER A 74 -10.19 2.78 -12.53
C SER A 74 -11.07 3.98 -12.14
N THR A 75 -11.61 3.99 -10.92
CA THR A 75 -12.60 4.99 -10.49
C THR A 75 -12.13 5.93 -9.38
N THR A 76 -11.20 5.49 -8.54
CA THR A 76 -10.92 6.17 -7.27
C THR A 76 -9.44 6.48 -7.05
N LEU A 77 -8.55 5.58 -7.45
CA LEU A 77 -7.13 5.70 -7.16
C LEU A 77 -6.35 6.30 -8.34
N ALA A 78 -5.50 7.29 -8.07
CA ALA A 78 -4.43 7.63 -9.00
C ALA A 78 -3.32 6.58 -8.90
N VAL A 79 -2.72 6.21 -10.03
CA VAL A 79 -1.57 5.29 -10.07
C VAL A 79 -0.34 6.09 -10.48
N ASP A 80 0.63 6.20 -9.57
CA ASP A 80 1.88 6.91 -9.82
C ASP A 80 2.94 5.96 -10.36
N GLU A 81 3.69 6.43 -11.35
CA GLU A 81 4.85 5.74 -11.88
C GLU A 81 5.96 5.64 -10.81
N VAL A 82 6.55 4.46 -10.66
CA VAL A 82 7.73 4.28 -9.81
C VAL A 82 8.98 4.61 -10.61
N ARG A 83 9.44 5.84 -10.50
CA ARG A 83 10.60 6.34 -11.21
C ARG A 83 11.91 5.87 -10.57
N ARG A 84 13.00 5.98 -11.32
CA ARG A 84 14.34 5.56 -10.90
C ARG A 84 14.78 6.22 -9.58
N ASP A 85 14.47 7.49 -9.38
CA ASP A 85 14.81 8.23 -8.17
C ASP A 85 14.16 7.62 -6.91
N ALA A 86 12.97 7.00 -7.04
CA ALA A 86 12.34 6.27 -5.93
C ALA A 86 13.15 5.03 -5.53
N PHE A 87 13.70 4.28 -6.49
CA PHE A 87 14.57 3.14 -6.17
C PHE A 87 15.87 3.58 -5.50
N GLU A 88 16.47 4.67 -5.98
CA GLU A 88 17.69 5.22 -5.38
C GLU A 88 17.45 5.74 -3.95
N LEU A 89 16.28 6.37 -3.71
CA LEU A 89 15.90 6.82 -2.37
C LEU A 89 15.58 5.64 -1.45
N ALA A 90 14.87 4.63 -1.95
CA ALA A 90 14.57 3.41 -1.20
C ALA A 90 15.84 2.69 -0.76
N ALA A 91 16.85 2.59 -1.64
CA ALA A 91 18.15 2.01 -1.28
C ALA A 91 18.80 2.76 -0.10
N ARG A 92 18.77 4.11 -0.12
CA ARG A 92 19.27 4.92 1.02
C ARG A 92 18.47 4.67 2.31
N TYR A 93 17.16 4.47 2.22
CA TYR A 93 16.34 4.14 3.38
C TYR A 93 16.67 2.76 3.95
N CYS A 94 16.97 1.78 3.10
CA CYS A 94 17.43 0.46 3.54
C CYS A 94 18.76 0.52 4.30
N ASP A 95 19.66 1.46 3.96
CA ASP A 95 20.94 1.65 4.62
C ASP A 95 20.81 2.33 6.01
N MET A 96 19.65 2.87 6.35
CA MET A 96 19.40 3.49 7.65
C MET A 96 19.25 2.41 8.74
N GLN A 97 20.25 2.27 9.60
CA GLN A 97 20.32 1.22 10.63
C GLN A 97 19.10 1.15 11.57
N ASN A 98 18.43 2.27 11.80
CA ASN A 98 17.30 2.35 12.71
C ASN A 98 15.95 2.08 12.04
N ALA A 99 15.87 2.03 10.72
CA ALA A 99 14.60 1.92 10.01
C ALA A 99 14.08 0.48 9.89
N LYS A 100 14.97 -0.53 9.94
CA LYS A 100 14.63 -1.98 9.81
C LYS A 100 13.69 -2.30 8.64
N LEU A 101 13.83 -1.54 7.55
CA LEU A 101 12.94 -1.62 6.39
C LEU A 101 13.34 -2.78 5.48
N ARG A 102 12.33 -3.48 4.98
CA ARG A 102 12.48 -4.34 3.81
C ARG A 102 12.49 -3.48 2.55
N SER A 103 13.06 -3.99 1.47
CA SER A 103 13.16 -3.24 0.20
C SER A 103 11.81 -2.75 -0.34
N GLY A 104 10.76 -3.57 -0.23
CA GLY A 104 9.41 -3.16 -0.62
C GLY A 104 8.86 -2.00 0.20
N ASP A 105 9.01 -2.09 1.54
CA ASP A 105 8.56 -1.03 2.46
C ASP A 105 9.33 0.27 2.22
N ALA A 106 10.63 0.17 1.99
CA ALA A 106 11.47 1.32 1.65
C ALA A 106 11.03 1.98 0.33
N LEU A 107 10.58 1.18 -0.65
CA LEU A 107 10.09 1.71 -1.93
C LEU A 107 8.76 2.44 -1.76
N HIS A 108 7.83 1.93 -0.95
CA HIS A 108 6.60 2.65 -0.60
C HIS A 108 6.90 4.02 0.04
N LEU A 109 7.81 4.04 1.02
CA LEU A 109 8.20 5.28 1.69
C LEU A 109 8.89 6.26 0.75
N ALA A 110 9.72 5.77 -0.17
CA ALA A 110 10.39 6.60 -1.16
C ALA A 110 9.39 7.25 -2.13
N VAL A 111 8.41 6.49 -2.62
CA VAL A 111 7.34 7.03 -3.48
C VAL A 111 6.52 8.08 -2.72
N ALA A 112 6.09 7.78 -1.49
CA ALA A 112 5.32 8.73 -0.68
C ALA A 112 6.13 10.01 -0.39
N SER A 113 7.42 9.89 -0.08
CA SER A 113 8.32 11.02 0.18
C SER A 113 8.50 11.91 -1.05
N LEU A 114 8.80 11.32 -2.21
CA LEU A 114 9.01 12.07 -3.46
C LEU A 114 7.72 12.74 -3.96
N GLY A 115 6.57 12.12 -3.73
CA GLY A 115 5.27 12.69 -4.07
C GLY A 115 4.76 13.73 -3.07
N GLY A 116 5.42 13.89 -1.92
CA GLY A 116 4.93 14.75 -0.83
C GLY A 116 3.61 14.25 -0.23
N TYR A 117 3.40 12.93 -0.22
CA TYR A 117 2.17 12.30 0.24
C TYR A 117 2.24 11.89 1.71
N SER A 118 1.09 11.87 2.37
CA SER A 118 0.95 11.15 3.63
C SER A 118 0.70 9.67 3.36
N LEU A 119 1.25 8.79 4.18
CA LEU A 119 1.11 7.33 4.07
C LEU A 119 -0.11 6.83 4.82
N ALA A 120 -0.95 6.02 4.18
CA ALA A 120 -1.98 5.21 4.81
C ALA A 120 -1.54 3.75 4.79
N THR A 121 -1.28 3.19 5.97
CA THR A 121 -0.78 1.80 6.14
C THR A 121 -1.34 1.15 7.39
N LEU A 122 -1.52 -0.15 7.35
CA LEU A 122 -1.80 -1.00 8.51
C LEU A 122 -0.53 -1.66 9.06
N ASP A 123 0.60 -1.54 8.38
CA ASP A 123 1.89 -2.05 8.84
C ASP A 123 2.53 -1.09 9.86
N ARG A 124 2.61 -1.55 11.11
CA ARG A 124 3.19 -0.76 12.21
C ARG A 124 4.67 -0.46 11.99
N THR A 125 5.43 -1.40 11.45
CA THR A 125 6.86 -1.23 11.21
C THR A 125 7.08 -0.15 10.14
N MET A 126 6.27 -0.18 9.07
CA MET A 126 6.32 0.85 8.04
C MET A 126 5.87 2.22 8.57
N ALA A 127 4.82 2.27 9.42
CA ALA A 127 4.38 3.51 10.04
C ALA A 127 5.45 4.14 10.95
N GLU A 128 6.14 3.32 11.74
CA GLU A 128 7.26 3.76 12.58
C GLU A 128 8.43 4.28 11.73
N ALA A 129 8.78 3.57 10.67
CA ALA A 129 9.84 3.97 9.75
C ALA A 129 9.50 5.26 8.97
N ALA A 130 8.23 5.46 8.62
CA ALA A 130 7.76 6.67 7.94
C ALA A 130 8.11 7.93 8.73
N ALA A 131 7.92 7.92 10.05
CA ALA A 131 8.28 9.03 10.92
C ALA A 131 9.79 9.32 10.89
N ALA A 132 10.64 8.28 10.82
CA ALA A 132 12.09 8.41 10.77
C ALA A 132 12.60 9.05 9.46
N VAL A 133 11.83 8.92 8.37
CA VAL A 133 12.17 9.51 7.05
C VAL A 133 11.35 10.77 6.72
N GLY A 134 10.57 11.27 7.67
CA GLY A 134 9.79 12.51 7.51
C GLY A 134 8.51 12.37 6.69
N VAL A 135 8.01 11.16 6.49
CA VAL A 135 6.72 10.89 5.83
C VAL A 135 5.61 10.90 6.87
N GLY A 136 4.61 11.75 6.69
CA GLY A 136 3.43 11.79 7.56
C GLY A 136 2.60 10.51 7.43
N VAL A 137 2.05 10.00 8.56
CA VAL A 137 1.20 8.81 8.58
C VAL A 137 -0.23 9.19 8.92
N VAL A 138 -1.18 8.70 8.15
CA VAL A 138 -2.61 8.89 8.39
C VAL A 138 -3.11 7.81 9.35
N ARG A 139 -3.94 8.18 10.31
CA ARG A 139 -4.58 7.21 11.21
C ARG A 139 -5.75 6.53 10.48
N ILE A 140 -5.71 5.22 10.46
CA ILE A 140 -6.77 4.36 9.90
C ILE A 140 -7.64 3.83 11.04
#